data_c8b9dc3b596b01f98d2bce0e3430d560
#
_entry.id   c8b9dc3b596b01f98d2bce0e3430d560
#
_cell.length_a   1.000
_cell.length_b   1.000
_cell.length_c   1.000
_cell.angle_alpha   90.00
_cell.angle_beta   90.00
_cell.angle_gamma   90.00
#
_symmetry.space_group_name_H-M   'P 1'
#
loop_
_entity.id
_entity.type
_entity.pdbx_description
1 polymer ?
#
loop_
_entity_poly.entity_id
_entity_poly.type
_entity_poly.pdbx_seq_one_letter_code
_entity_poly.pdbx_strand_id
1 'polypeptide(L)'
;MANPKTYHNPINGEYTTILQSAADTNGAYTHFEVCLKPGGSNPLHCHTKFSEEFFAVQGALGLQYGSTKMHLLPGKSLMVKPRAHHRFYNDSKEDIIFRVKLTPGQPTFENFLKAMFGMVNDGLTVTKNQIPKNIYHTAIMYTWGDTHFSHPAAKAIAPLFGLFYKKAVAKGIEKRLLDKYCR
;
A
#
# COMPACT_ATOMS: atom_id res chain seq x y z
N MET A 1 -15.15 20.48 -3.88
CA MET A 1 -14.24 19.36 -3.58
C MET A 1 -14.41 18.34 -4.69
N ALA A 2 -13.32 17.86 -5.30
CA ALA A 2 -13.40 16.78 -6.29
C ALA A 2 -13.89 15.50 -5.60
N ASN A 3 -14.74 14.71 -6.28
CA ASN A 3 -15.16 13.41 -5.74
C ASN A 3 -13.92 12.52 -5.51
N PRO A 4 -13.80 11.87 -4.34
CA PRO A 4 -12.67 11.00 -4.06
C PRO A 4 -12.59 9.88 -5.09
N LYS A 5 -11.40 9.70 -5.68
CA LYS A 5 -11.16 8.69 -6.71
C LYS A 5 -10.87 7.34 -6.05
N THR A 6 -11.61 6.31 -6.46
CA THR A 6 -11.38 4.92 -6.04
C THR A 6 -10.47 4.20 -7.04
N TYR A 7 -9.48 3.52 -6.53
CA TYR A 7 -8.54 2.69 -7.27
C TYR A 7 -8.84 1.22 -6.99
N HIS A 8 -8.77 0.36 -8.00
CA HIS A 8 -9.12 -1.05 -7.90
C HIS A 8 -7.93 -1.93 -8.25
N ASN A 9 -7.69 -2.93 -7.40
CA ASN A 9 -6.72 -4.00 -7.63
C ASN A 9 -7.46 -5.33 -7.78
N PRO A 10 -7.64 -5.83 -9.01
CA PRO A 10 -8.43 -7.05 -9.26
C PRO A 10 -7.73 -8.33 -8.79
N ILE A 11 -6.42 -8.30 -8.52
CA ILE A 11 -5.66 -9.50 -8.13
C ILE A 11 -5.95 -9.90 -6.68
N ASN A 12 -6.05 -8.92 -5.77
CA ASN A 12 -6.33 -9.15 -4.36
C ASN A 12 -7.74 -8.70 -3.94
N GLY A 13 -8.56 -8.23 -4.89
CA GLY A 13 -9.92 -7.79 -4.62
C GLY A 13 -10.01 -6.52 -3.77
N GLU A 14 -9.03 -5.63 -3.87
CA GLU A 14 -8.94 -4.40 -3.09
C GLU A 14 -9.45 -3.19 -3.87
N TYR A 15 -10.32 -2.40 -3.22
CA TYR A 15 -10.74 -1.08 -3.68
C TYR A 15 -10.29 -0.06 -2.65
N THR A 16 -9.43 0.87 -3.06
CA THR A 16 -8.89 1.91 -2.17
C THR A 16 -9.32 3.29 -2.63
N THR A 17 -9.92 4.06 -1.72
CA THR A 17 -10.36 5.44 -1.94
C THR A 17 -9.54 6.37 -1.04
N ILE A 18 -8.81 7.33 -1.62
CA ILE A 18 -8.11 8.35 -0.84
C ILE A 18 -9.14 9.37 -0.38
N LEU A 19 -9.44 9.38 0.92
CA LEU A 19 -10.40 10.29 1.54
C LEU A 19 -9.80 11.67 1.77
N GLN A 20 -8.55 11.71 2.26
CA GLN A 20 -7.77 12.92 2.47
C GLN A 20 -6.31 12.62 2.12
N SER A 21 -5.77 13.37 1.18
CA SER A 21 -4.37 13.28 0.82
C SER A 21 -3.48 14.01 1.84
N ALA A 22 -2.18 13.78 1.78
CA ALA A 22 -1.21 14.56 2.55
C ALA A 22 -1.30 16.06 2.22
N ALA A 23 -1.63 16.40 0.97
CA ALA A 23 -1.82 17.80 0.57
C ALA A 23 -3.05 18.43 1.25
N ASP A 24 -4.17 17.70 1.35
CA ASP A 24 -5.40 18.18 2.00
C ASP A 24 -5.20 18.43 3.50
N THR A 25 -4.24 17.75 4.12
CA THR A 25 -3.95 17.82 5.56
C THR A 25 -2.69 18.61 5.90
N ASN A 26 -2.10 19.33 4.94
CA ASN A 26 -0.82 20.01 5.09
C ASN A 26 0.30 19.11 5.63
N GLY A 27 0.32 17.84 5.20
CA GLY A 27 1.31 16.84 5.60
C GLY A 27 1.04 16.15 6.95
N ALA A 28 -0.03 16.49 7.65
CA ALA A 28 -0.30 15.92 8.96
C ALA A 28 -0.60 14.42 8.88
N TYR A 29 -1.39 14.00 7.91
CA TYR A 29 -1.70 12.59 7.67
C TYR A 29 -2.20 12.36 6.23
N THR A 30 -2.18 11.10 5.78
CA THR A 30 -2.97 10.60 4.65
C THR A 30 -4.04 9.67 5.19
N HIS A 31 -5.26 9.75 4.69
CA HIS A 31 -6.40 8.93 5.13
C HIS A 31 -7.08 8.29 3.93
N PHE A 32 -7.23 6.98 3.95
CA PHE A 32 -7.92 6.25 2.88
C PHE A 32 -8.84 5.16 3.43
N GLU A 33 -9.83 4.78 2.64
CA GLU A 33 -10.75 3.71 2.93
C GLU A 33 -10.48 2.55 1.96
N VAL A 34 -10.51 1.35 2.50
CA VAL A 34 -10.29 0.11 1.77
C VAL A 34 -11.54 -0.77 1.89
N CYS A 35 -12.08 -1.20 0.75
CA CYS A 35 -13.01 -2.32 0.67
C CYS A 35 -12.21 -3.53 0.16
N LEU A 36 -12.21 -4.62 0.93
CA LEU A 36 -11.43 -5.82 0.65
C LEU A 36 -12.32 -7.03 0.50
N LYS A 37 -12.24 -7.68 -0.65
CA LYS A 37 -13.00 -8.90 -0.95
C LYS A 37 -12.55 -10.10 -0.10
N PRO A 38 -13.41 -11.14 0.05
CA PRO A 38 -13.02 -12.42 0.65
C PRO A 38 -11.73 -12.98 0.04
N GLY A 39 -10.81 -13.45 0.90
CA GLY A 39 -9.49 -13.95 0.51
C GLY A 39 -8.45 -12.87 0.19
N GLY A 40 -8.85 -11.60 0.12
CA GLY A 40 -7.94 -10.48 -0.09
C GLY A 40 -6.93 -10.33 1.05
N SER A 41 -5.70 -9.95 0.70
CA SER A 41 -4.64 -9.72 1.70
C SER A 41 -3.44 -9.02 1.06
N ASN A 42 -2.55 -8.48 1.89
CA ASN A 42 -1.23 -8.03 1.48
C ASN A 42 -0.12 -8.88 2.13
N PRO A 43 1.11 -8.87 1.58
CA PRO A 43 2.26 -9.55 2.18
C PRO A 43 2.64 -8.97 3.54
N LEU A 44 3.26 -9.80 4.41
CA LEU A 44 3.84 -9.32 5.67
C LEU A 44 5.01 -8.38 5.40
N HIS A 45 4.90 -7.13 5.87
CA HIS A 45 5.85 -6.05 5.60
C HIS A 45 5.91 -5.06 6.77
N CYS A 46 6.79 -4.08 6.67
CA CYS A 46 6.80 -2.92 7.57
C CYS A 46 7.14 -1.64 6.78
N HIS A 47 6.80 -0.51 7.37
CA HIS A 47 7.17 0.83 6.92
C HIS A 47 8.13 1.46 7.93
N THR A 48 9.01 2.36 7.48
CA THR A 48 10.02 2.97 8.36
C THR A 48 9.75 4.45 8.64
N LYS A 49 8.96 5.11 7.80
CA LYS A 49 8.78 6.57 7.79
C LYS A 49 7.50 7.05 8.46
N PHE A 50 6.53 6.17 8.69
CA PHE A 50 5.22 6.52 9.21
C PHE A 50 4.62 5.40 10.05
N SER A 51 3.66 5.75 10.89
CA SER A 51 2.76 4.81 11.54
C SER A 51 1.50 4.62 10.70
N GLU A 52 0.87 3.43 10.81
CA GLU A 52 -0.43 3.13 10.22
C GLU A 52 -1.43 2.84 11.32
N GLU A 53 -2.55 3.52 11.31
CA GLU A 53 -3.67 3.21 12.18
C GLU A 53 -4.83 2.64 11.36
N PHE A 54 -5.20 1.41 11.68
CA PHE A 54 -6.30 0.68 11.05
C PHE A 54 -7.57 0.83 11.86
N PHE A 55 -8.68 1.20 11.22
CA PHE A 55 -10.00 1.35 11.82
C PHE A 55 -10.97 0.41 11.12
N ALA A 56 -11.50 -0.61 11.79
CA ALA A 56 -12.53 -1.47 11.23
C ALA A 56 -13.86 -0.71 11.14
N VAL A 57 -14.46 -0.69 9.94
CA VAL A 57 -15.73 0.01 9.67
C VAL A 57 -16.87 -0.99 9.49
N GLN A 58 -16.67 -2.01 8.65
CA GLN A 58 -17.65 -3.05 8.37
C GLN A 58 -16.96 -4.41 8.26
N GLY A 59 -17.54 -5.42 8.89
CA GLY A 59 -16.93 -6.76 8.97
C GLY A 59 -15.75 -6.82 9.92
N ALA A 60 -15.20 -8.00 10.10
CA ALA A 60 -14.05 -8.24 10.98
C ALA A 60 -12.74 -8.13 10.16
N LEU A 61 -11.98 -7.07 10.39
CA LEU A 61 -10.69 -6.88 9.75
C LEU A 61 -9.64 -7.82 10.36
N GLY A 62 -9.14 -8.77 9.59
CA GLY A 62 -8.00 -9.58 9.98
C GLY A 62 -6.72 -8.76 9.93
N LEU A 63 -5.97 -8.74 11.02
CA LEU A 63 -4.65 -8.12 11.13
C LEU A 63 -3.64 -9.12 11.70
N GLN A 64 -2.44 -9.07 11.16
CA GLN A 64 -1.27 -9.67 11.79
C GLN A 64 -0.31 -8.56 12.19
N TYR A 65 0.08 -8.51 13.46
CA TYR A 65 1.07 -7.60 14.04
C TYR A 65 2.20 -8.42 14.67
N GLY A 66 3.37 -8.39 14.06
CA GLY A 66 4.44 -9.32 14.41
C GLY A 66 4.03 -10.77 14.16
N SER A 67 4.04 -11.60 15.22
CA SER A 67 3.58 -12.99 15.18
C SER A 67 2.10 -13.15 15.55
N THR A 68 1.47 -12.11 16.10
CA THR A 68 0.10 -12.19 16.62
C THR A 68 -0.91 -11.89 15.52
N LYS A 69 -1.87 -12.80 15.33
CA LYS A 69 -3.03 -12.58 14.46
C LYS A 69 -4.25 -12.22 15.31
N MET A 70 -5.04 -11.30 14.82
CA MET A 70 -6.24 -10.81 15.50
C MET A 70 -7.29 -10.36 14.50
N HIS A 71 -8.52 -10.17 14.97
CA HIS A 71 -9.59 -9.55 14.20
C HIS A 71 -10.04 -8.28 14.92
N LEU A 72 -10.03 -7.16 14.21
CA LEU A 72 -10.64 -5.91 14.67
C LEU A 72 -12.10 -5.90 14.24
N LEU A 73 -12.98 -5.79 15.24
CA LEU A 73 -14.42 -5.63 15.02
C LEU A 73 -14.75 -4.16 14.69
N PRO A 74 -15.87 -3.88 14.01
CA PRO A 74 -16.31 -2.52 13.71
C PRO A 74 -16.24 -1.59 14.93
N GLY A 75 -15.71 -0.38 14.72
CA GLY A 75 -15.48 0.60 15.77
C GLY A 75 -14.19 0.43 16.57
N LYS A 76 -13.42 -0.61 16.32
CA LYS A 76 -12.08 -0.82 16.93
C LYS A 76 -10.97 -0.35 16.00
N SER A 77 -9.86 0.08 16.60
CA SER A 77 -8.64 0.44 15.87
C SER A 77 -7.39 -0.21 16.44
N LEU A 78 -6.35 -0.26 15.61
CA LEU A 78 -5.01 -0.67 15.99
C LEU A 78 -3.99 0.21 15.29
N MET A 79 -3.07 0.78 16.08
CA MET A 79 -1.94 1.53 15.54
C MET A 79 -0.72 0.62 15.39
N VAL A 80 -0.19 0.56 14.19
CA VAL A 80 1.06 -0.08 13.82
C VAL A 80 2.17 0.97 13.81
N LYS A 81 3.18 0.80 14.68
CA LYS A 81 4.33 1.70 14.76
C LYS A 81 5.29 1.48 13.58
N PRO A 82 6.11 2.48 13.23
CA PRO A 82 7.17 2.29 12.24
C PRO A 82 8.06 1.09 12.59
N ARG A 83 8.48 0.34 11.54
CA ARG A 83 9.29 -0.88 11.61
C ARG A 83 8.60 -2.11 12.21
N ALA A 84 7.36 -2.00 12.64
CA ALA A 84 6.59 -3.17 13.08
C ALA A 84 6.04 -3.93 11.88
N HIS A 85 6.35 -5.22 11.80
CA HIS A 85 5.85 -6.08 10.72
C HIS A 85 4.36 -6.34 10.89
N HIS A 86 3.63 -6.14 9.82
CA HIS A 86 2.17 -6.29 9.81
C HIS A 86 1.66 -6.67 8.44
N ARG A 87 0.43 -7.14 8.40
CA ARG A 87 -0.40 -7.30 7.20
C ARG A 87 -1.87 -7.29 7.58
N PHE A 88 -2.73 -6.92 6.62
CA PHE A 88 -4.17 -7.11 6.73
C PHE A 88 -4.64 -8.27 5.85
N TYR A 89 -5.82 -8.83 6.19
CA TYR A 89 -6.44 -9.89 5.41
C TYR A 89 -7.94 -9.96 5.69
N ASN A 90 -8.67 -10.54 4.73
CA ASN A 90 -10.09 -10.87 4.87
C ASN A 90 -10.26 -12.38 4.73
N ASP A 91 -10.42 -13.08 5.85
CA ASP A 91 -10.69 -14.52 5.90
C ASP A 91 -12.17 -14.83 6.09
N SER A 92 -13.05 -13.84 5.99
CA SER A 92 -14.51 -13.97 6.01
C SER A 92 -15.07 -14.32 4.62
N LYS A 93 -16.39 -14.51 4.54
CA LYS A 93 -17.10 -14.74 3.28
C LYS A 93 -17.72 -13.47 2.68
N GLU A 94 -17.63 -12.35 3.39
CA GLU A 94 -18.20 -11.06 3.02
C GLU A 94 -17.12 -10.02 2.77
N ASP A 95 -17.47 -8.95 2.05
CA ASP A 95 -16.61 -7.80 1.91
C ASP A 95 -16.43 -7.12 3.26
N ILE A 96 -15.19 -6.69 3.55
CA ILE A 96 -14.90 -5.86 4.72
C ILE A 96 -14.52 -4.46 4.29
N ILE A 97 -14.86 -3.48 5.14
CA ILE A 97 -14.46 -2.08 4.96
C ILE A 97 -13.65 -1.64 6.17
N PHE A 98 -12.52 -1.04 5.93
CA PHE A 98 -11.68 -0.45 6.95
C PHE A 98 -11.03 0.83 6.45
N ARG A 99 -10.61 1.68 7.38
CA ARG A 99 -9.86 2.90 7.06
C ARG A 99 -8.45 2.78 7.56
N VAL A 100 -7.54 3.47 6.89
CA VAL A 100 -6.13 3.53 7.24
C VAL A 100 -5.69 4.97 7.27
N LYS A 101 -5.03 5.37 8.37
CA LYS A 101 -4.45 6.69 8.55
C LYS A 101 -2.93 6.57 8.68
N LEU A 102 -2.21 7.16 7.74
CA LEU A 102 -0.75 7.26 7.79
C LEU A 102 -0.35 8.55 8.47
N THR A 103 0.54 8.48 9.45
CA THR A 103 1.05 9.66 10.17
C THR A 103 2.58 9.62 10.25
N PRO A 104 3.30 10.65 9.78
CA PRO A 104 2.82 11.81 9.01
C PRO A 104 2.27 11.44 7.64
N GLY A 105 1.64 12.41 6.94
CA GLY A 105 1.12 12.23 5.60
C GLY A 105 2.19 11.81 4.58
N GLN A 106 1.81 10.94 3.63
CA GLN A 106 2.74 10.24 2.74
C GLN A 106 2.39 10.43 1.25
N PRO A 107 2.77 11.55 0.61
CA PRO A 107 2.47 11.78 -0.82
C PRO A 107 3.06 10.70 -1.73
N THR A 108 4.25 10.16 -1.37
CA THR A 108 4.87 9.08 -2.14
C THR A 108 4.13 7.77 -2.03
N PHE A 109 3.54 7.47 -0.87
CA PHE A 109 2.69 6.28 -0.68
C PHE A 109 1.37 6.40 -1.46
N GLU A 110 0.78 7.60 -1.55
CA GLU A 110 -0.38 7.85 -2.40
C GLU A 110 -0.05 7.56 -3.87
N ASN A 111 1.11 8.02 -4.35
CA ASN A 111 1.59 7.71 -5.69
C ASN A 111 1.87 6.22 -5.88
N PHE A 112 2.41 5.54 -4.85
CA PHE A 112 2.58 4.08 -4.85
C PHE A 112 1.24 3.36 -5.07
N LEU A 113 0.19 3.69 -4.32
CA LEU A 113 -1.13 3.08 -4.48
C LEU A 113 -1.68 3.29 -5.90
N LYS A 114 -1.68 4.53 -6.38
CA LYS A 114 -2.17 4.90 -7.71
C LYS A 114 -1.43 4.15 -8.82
N ALA A 115 -0.10 4.18 -8.79
CA ALA A 115 0.73 3.56 -9.82
C ALA A 115 0.70 2.04 -9.74
N MET A 116 0.72 1.45 -8.55
CA MET A 116 0.68 0.01 -8.36
C MET A 116 -0.61 -0.59 -8.90
N PHE A 117 -1.76 -0.02 -8.53
CA PHE A 117 -3.05 -0.48 -9.03
C PHE A 117 -3.21 -0.22 -10.53
N GLY A 118 -2.72 0.92 -11.03
CA GLY A 118 -2.67 1.20 -12.45
C GLY A 118 -1.84 0.17 -13.24
N MET A 119 -0.65 -0.19 -12.75
CA MET A 119 0.19 -1.21 -13.37
C MET A 119 -0.41 -2.61 -13.30
N VAL A 120 -1.12 -2.95 -12.22
CA VAL A 120 -1.86 -4.23 -12.13
C VAL A 120 -2.91 -4.30 -13.22
N ASN A 121 -3.72 -3.25 -13.38
CA ASN A 121 -4.77 -3.18 -14.40
C ASN A 121 -4.21 -3.19 -15.83
N ASP A 122 -3.03 -2.62 -16.05
CA ASP A 122 -2.34 -2.64 -17.34
C ASP A 122 -1.58 -3.97 -17.62
N GLY A 123 -1.64 -4.96 -16.71
CA GLY A 123 -0.95 -6.23 -16.85
C GLY A 123 0.58 -6.14 -16.77
N LEU A 124 1.12 -5.08 -16.16
CA LEU A 124 2.56 -4.82 -16.04
C LEU A 124 3.19 -5.49 -14.81
N THR A 125 2.42 -6.25 -14.04
CA THR A 125 2.88 -6.99 -12.86
C THR A 125 2.80 -8.49 -13.08
N VAL A 126 3.53 -9.25 -12.25
CA VAL A 126 3.37 -10.71 -12.15
C VAL A 126 2.09 -10.98 -11.35
N THR A 127 1.16 -11.74 -11.92
CA THR A 127 -0.18 -11.94 -11.36
C THR A 127 -0.17 -12.45 -9.92
N LYS A 128 0.68 -13.44 -9.61
CA LYS A 128 0.66 -14.11 -8.30
C LYS A 128 1.07 -13.22 -7.12
N ASN A 129 2.03 -12.34 -7.31
CA ASN A 129 2.61 -11.54 -6.23
C ASN A 129 2.64 -10.04 -6.49
N GLN A 130 2.05 -9.61 -7.62
CA GLN A 130 1.90 -8.22 -8.04
C GLN A 130 3.22 -7.45 -8.17
N ILE A 131 4.36 -8.14 -8.25
CA ILE A 131 5.65 -7.50 -8.47
C ILE A 131 5.70 -6.95 -9.90
N PRO A 132 6.07 -5.68 -10.11
CA PRO A 132 6.25 -5.14 -11.46
C PRO A 132 7.26 -5.95 -12.26
N LYS A 133 6.94 -6.25 -13.53
CA LYS A 133 7.82 -7.01 -14.44
C LYS A 133 9.12 -6.27 -14.77
N ASN A 134 9.14 -4.95 -14.63
CA ASN A 134 10.29 -4.10 -14.88
C ASN A 134 11.00 -3.77 -13.56
N ILE A 135 12.30 -4.04 -13.44
CA ILE A 135 13.09 -3.81 -12.23
C ILE A 135 13.11 -2.33 -11.79
N TYR A 136 13.07 -1.40 -12.72
CA TYR A 136 13.00 0.03 -12.40
C TYR A 136 11.65 0.39 -11.78
N HIS A 137 10.53 -0.19 -12.29
CA HIS A 137 9.21 -0.02 -11.67
C HIS A 137 9.20 -0.62 -10.26
N THR A 138 9.78 -1.83 -10.09
CA THR A 138 9.89 -2.45 -8.76
C THR A 138 10.66 -1.56 -7.79
N ALA A 139 11.78 -0.98 -8.22
CA ALA A 139 12.59 -0.09 -7.38
C ALA A 139 11.83 1.20 -7.00
N ILE A 140 11.06 1.76 -7.93
CA ILE A 140 10.21 2.92 -7.68
C ILE A 140 9.11 2.56 -6.66
N MET A 141 8.39 1.45 -6.86
CA MET A 141 7.33 1.00 -5.95
C MET A 141 7.87 0.71 -4.54
N TYR A 142 9.02 0.03 -4.44
CA TYR A 142 9.69 -0.21 -3.16
C TYR A 142 10.00 1.10 -2.43
N THR A 143 10.52 2.09 -3.16
CA THR A 143 10.91 3.40 -2.58
C THR A 143 9.70 4.25 -2.20
N TRP A 144 8.69 4.33 -3.08
CA TRP A 144 7.49 5.14 -2.85
C TRP A 144 6.61 4.58 -1.73
N GLY A 145 6.46 3.25 -1.68
CA GLY A 145 5.67 2.56 -0.66
C GLY A 145 6.38 2.46 0.69
N ASP A 146 7.69 2.76 0.76
CA ASP A 146 8.50 2.48 1.97
C ASP A 146 8.24 1.07 2.53
N THR A 147 8.08 0.09 1.61
CA THR A 147 7.61 -1.26 1.95
C THR A 147 8.78 -2.22 2.06
N HIS A 148 9.03 -2.69 3.28
CA HIS A 148 10.14 -3.60 3.62
C HIS A 148 9.59 -4.98 3.97
N PHE A 149 9.86 -5.96 3.12
CA PHE A 149 9.39 -7.33 3.33
C PHE A 149 10.26 -8.11 4.33
N SER A 150 9.64 -9.01 5.08
CA SER A 150 10.31 -9.83 6.09
C SER A 150 11.17 -10.95 5.50
N HIS A 151 10.93 -11.34 4.23
CA HIS A 151 11.61 -12.48 3.61
C HIS A 151 13.11 -12.23 3.44
N PRO A 152 14.01 -13.19 3.81
CA PRO A 152 15.46 -13.00 3.75
C PRO A 152 15.98 -12.60 2.37
N ALA A 153 15.48 -13.21 1.30
CA ALA A 153 15.87 -12.86 -0.07
C ALA A 153 15.50 -11.41 -0.41
N ALA A 154 14.34 -10.91 0.02
CA ALA A 154 13.94 -9.52 -0.18
C ALA A 154 14.88 -8.55 0.56
N LYS A 155 15.29 -8.90 1.79
CA LYS A 155 16.27 -8.11 2.55
C LYS A 155 17.63 -8.07 1.88
N ALA A 156 18.09 -9.18 1.28
CA ALA A 156 19.38 -9.25 0.61
C ALA A 156 19.46 -8.37 -0.65
N ILE A 157 18.35 -8.23 -1.38
CA ILE A 157 18.31 -7.41 -2.62
C ILE A 157 17.89 -5.96 -2.37
N ALA A 158 17.33 -5.63 -1.18
CA ALA A 158 16.85 -4.29 -0.84
C ALA A 158 17.86 -3.16 -1.11
N PRO A 159 19.18 -3.30 -0.80
CA PRO A 159 20.16 -2.25 -1.08
C PRO A 159 20.27 -1.91 -2.57
N LEU A 160 20.03 -2.88 -3.46
CA LEU A 160 20.10 -2.68 -4.91
C LEU A 160 18.94 -1.81 -5.42
N PHE A 161 17.79 -1.80 -4.74
CA PHE A 161 16.66 -0.98 -5.15
C PHE A 161 16.98 0.51 -5.10
N GLY A 162 17.79 0.97 -4.15
CA GLY A 162 18.24 2.37 -4.13
C GLY A 162 19.04 2.76 -5.37
N LEU A 163 19.91 1.86 -5.87
CA LEU A 163 20.67 2.09 -7.10
C LEU A 163 19.75 2.09 -8.34
N PHE A 164 18.85 1.11 -8.44
CA PHE A 164 17.88 1.04 -9.54
C PHE A 164 16.91 2.21 -9.54
N TYR A 165 16.49 2.68 -8.37
CA TYR A 165 15.67 3.89 -8.24
C TYR A 165 16.37 5.13 -8.79
N LYS A 166 17.62 5.39 -8.39
CA LYS A 166 18.42 6.51 -8.94
C LYS A 166 18.54 6.43 -10.47
N LYS A 167 18.78 5.23 -11.01
CA LYS A 167 18.82 5.01 -12.47
C LYS A 167 17.46 5.22 -13.12
N ALA A 168 16.37 4.82 -12.48
CA ALA A 168 15.01 5.02 -12.98
C ALA A 168 14.65 6.51 -13.09
N VAL A 169 15.02 7.29 -12.06
CA VAL A 169 14.86 8.77 -12.06
C VAL A 169 15.66 9.39 -13.21
N ALA A 170 16.96 9.05 -13.33
CA ALA A 170 17.82 9.57 -14.41
C ALA A 170 17.32 9.24 -15.82
N LYS A 171 16.63 8.09 -15.98
CA LYS A 171 16.01 7.66 -17.25
C LYS A 171 14.60 8.24 -17.46
N GLY A 172 14.09 9.09 -16.58
CA GLY A 172 12.74 9.66 -16.62
C GLY A 172 11.61 8.63 -16.46
N ILE A 173 11.92 7.42 -15.93
CA ILE A 173 10.92 6.36 -15.76
C ILE A 173 9.94 6.76 -14.65
N GLU A 174 10.43 7.32 -13.55
CA GLU A 174 9.60 7.83 -12.47
C GLU A 174 8.61 8.88 -12.99
N LYS A 175 9.10 9.86 -13.75
CA LYS A 175 8.23 10.89 -14.35
C LYS A 175 7.12 10.28 -15.21
N ARG A 176 7.43 9.27 -16.03
CA ARG A 176 6.42 8.58 -16.86
C ARG A 176 5.35 7.89 -16.02
N LEU A 177 5.70 7.27 -14.87
CA LEU A 177 4.72 6.66 -13.97
C LEU A 177 3.84 7.73 -13.31
N LEU A 178 4.42 8.84 -12.85
CA LEU A 178 3.67 9.98 -12.30
C LEU A 178 2.69 10.53 -13.33
N ASP A 179 3.15 10.78 -14.54
CA ASP A 179 2.34 11.35 -15.62
C ASP A 179 1.18 10.42 -16.03
N LYS A 180 1.41 9.10 -15.98
CA LYS A 180 0.41 8.12 -16.40
C LYS A 180 -0.63 7.78 -15.32
N TYR A 181 -0.21 7.65 -14.06
CA TYR A 181 -1.05 7.07 -13.01
C TYR A 181 -1.41 8.02 -11.87
N CYS A 182 -0.65 9.10 -11.68
CA CYS A 182 -0.77 9.90 -10.45
C CYS A 182 -1.43 11.27 -10.64
N ARG A 183 -1.88 11.57 -11.85
CA ARG A 183 -2.64 12.79 -12.16
C ARG A 183 -4.11 12.69 -11.76
#